data_03a1bff0d0ea3d7d2c7387614c4129b6
#
_entry.id   03a1bff0d0ea3d7d2c7387614c4129b6
#
_cell.length_a   1.000
_cell.length_b   1.000
_cell.length_c   1.000
_cell.angle_alpha   90.00
_cell.angle_beta   90.00
_cell.angle_gamma   90.00
#
_symmetry.space_group_name_H-M   'P 1'
#
loop_
_entity.id
_entity.type
_entity.pdbx_description
1 polymer ?
#
loop_
_entity_poly.entity_id
_entity_poly.type
_entity_poly.pdbx_seq_one_letter_code
_entity_poly.pdbx_strand_id
1 'polypeptide(L)'
;MMRKTKFVNIKQRDAMDCGPSCLAIVVNYYRRQVDRDGLRKICSLGKDGVSLLGISKAAETIGFKTIGGRLSFNTLAHEIPLPCIVHWNQNHFVVVYKIKKHNKGKYTVYVADPGKGHVTYTK
;
A
#
# COMPACT_ATOMS: atom_id res chain seq x y z
N MET A 1 13.59 -14.36 -16.81
CA MET A 1 13.37 -13.10 -16.07
C MET A 1 11.90 -12.78 -16.07
N MET A 2 11.30 -12.68 -14.88
CA MET A 2 9.88 -12.39 -14.79
C MET A 2 9.60 -10.93 -15.14
N ARG A 3 8.70 -10.74 -16.09
CA ARG A 3 8.27 -9.43 -16.48
C ARG A 3 7.40 -8.83 -15.38
N LYS A 4 7.74 -7.63 -14.92
CA LYS A 4 6.94 -6.96 -13.90
C LYS A 4 5.56 -6.61 -14.46
N THR A 5 4.54 -6.89 -13.68
CA THR A 5 3.18 -6.51 -14.02
C THR A 5 3.04 -5.00 -13.96
N LYS A 6 2.30 -4.43 -14.91
CA LYS A 6 1.97 -3.01 -14.86
C LYS A 6 1.23 -2.72 -13.54
N PHE A 7 1.61 -1.63 -12.90
CA PHE A 7 1.01 -1.28 -11.63
C PHE A 7 -0.41 -0.76 -11.84
N VAL A 8 -1.38 -1.42 -11.23
CA VAL A 8 -2.80 -1.10 -11.38
C VAL A 8 -3.36 -0.62 -10.05
N ASN A 9 -4.03 0.53 -10.06
CA ASN A 9 -4.72 1.01 -8.89
C ASN A 9 -6.09 0.35 -8.77
N ILE A 10 -6.44 -0.04 -7.55
CA ILE A 10 -7.76 -0.60 -7.24
C ILE A 10 -8.49 0.42 -6.38
N LYS A 11 -9.58 0.95 -6.91
CA LYS A 11 -10.32 2.01 -6.24
C LYS A 11 -11.14 1.47 -5.07
N GLN A 12 -11.07 2.16 -3.94
CA GLN A 12 -11.85 1.79 -2.76
C GLN A 12 -13.34 2.02 -2.99
N ARG A 13 -14.17 1.19 -2.34
CA ARG A 13 -15.63 1.26 -2.44
C ARG A 13 -16.22 2.28 -1.49
N ASP A 14 -15.63 2.41 -0.29
CA ASP A 14 -16.07 3.37 0.72
C ASP A 14 -14.88 3.80 1.58
N ALA A 15 -15.14 4.68 2.55
CA ALA A 15 -14.08 5.25 3.38
C ALA A 15 -13.33 4.21 4.23
N MET A 16 -13.96 3.08 4.53
CA MET A 16 -13.34 2.02 5.34
C MET A 16 -12.59 0.99 4.51
N ASP A 17 -12.62 1.12 3.21
CA ASP A 17 -12.08 0.13 2.28
C ASP A 17 -10.65 0.44 1.81
N CYS A 18 -10.04 1.52 2.27
CA CYS A 18 -8.72 1.92 1.76
C CYS A 18 -7.62 0.92 2.13
N GLY A 19 -7.65 0.35 3.34
CA GLY A 19 -6.68 -0.66 3.74
C GLY A 19 -6.75 -1.93 2.91
N PRO A 20 -7.92 -2.58 2.84
CA PRO A 20 -8.08 -3.76 1.97
C PRO A 20 -7.77 -3.47 0.51
N SER A 21 -8.12 -2.29 0.00
CA SER A 21 -7.80 -1.91 -1.38
C SER A 21 -6.30 -1.77 -1.59
N CYS A 22 -5.57 -1.18 -0.65
CA CYS A 22 -4.11 -1.13 -0.71
C CYS A 22 -3.50 -2.53 -0.74
N LEU A 23 -3.97 -3.43 0.11
CA LEU A 23 -3.48 -4.79 0.11
C LEU A 23 -3.78 -5.50 -1.21
N ALA A 24 -4.98 -5.29 -1.77
CA ALA A 24 -5.34 -5.85 -3.08
C ALA A 24 -4.42 -5.33 -4.19
N ILE A 25 -4.06 -4.06 -4.14
CA ILE A 25 -3.11 -3.47 -5.11
C ILE A 25 -1.76 -4.18 -5.05
N VAL A 26 -1.23 -4.37 -3.85
CA VAL A 26 0.06 -5.04 -3.65
C VAL A 26 -0.01 -6.50 -4.10
N VAL A 27 -1.08 -7.19 -3.73
CA VAL A 27 -1.29 -8.60 -4.11
C VAL A 27 -1.34 -8.73 -5.64
N ASN A 28 -2.08 -7.83 -6.29
CA ASN A 28 -2.17 -7.82 -7.75
C ASN A 28 -0.82 -7.54 -8.41
N TYR A 29 -0.03 -6.66 -7.81
CA TYR A 29 1.33 -6.38 -8.32
C TYR A 29 2.18 -7.66 -8.39
N TYR A 30 2.03 -8.54 -7.40
CA TYR A 30 2.74 -9.82 -7.36
C TYR A 30 2.01 -10.93 -8.12
N ARG A 31 1.02 -10.56 -8.95
CA ARG A 31 0.26 -11.46 -9.81
C ARG A 31 -0.52 -12.53 -9.04
N ARG A 32 -0.92 -12.23 -7.82
CA ARG A 32 -1.81 -13.09 -7.04
C ARG A 32 -3.23 -12.57 -7.14
N GLN A 33 -4.18 -13.48 -7.13
CA GLN A 33 -5.59 -13.12 -7.09
C GLN A 33 -6.11 -13.26 -5.68
N VAL A 34 -6.84 -12.26 -5.23
CA VAL A 34 -7.41 -12.25 -3.89
C VAL A 34 -8.81 -11.65 -3.96
N ASP A 35 -9.72 -12.27 -3.22
CA ASP A 35 -11.06 -11.74 -3.05
C ASP A 35 -11.04 -10.50 -2.16
N ARG A 36 -11.46 -9.36 -2.71
CA ARG A 36 -11.48 -8.09 -1.96
C ARG A 36 -12.39 -8.15 -0.74
N ASP A 37 -13.53 -8.82 -0.86
CA ASP A 37 -14.45 -8.94 0.27
C ASP A 37 -13.85 -9.80 1.37
N GLY A 38 -13.13 -10.85 1.02
CA GLY A 38 -12.40 -11.67 1.96
C GLY A 38 -11.30 -10.88 2.66
N LEU A 39 -10.54 -10.07 1.93
CA LEU A 39 -9.52 -9.20 2.50
C LEU A 39 -10.14 -8.19 3.45
N ARG A 40 -11.26 -7.59 3.07
CA ARG A 40 -11.96 -6.62 3.90
C ARG A 40 -12.37 -7.23 5.24
N LYS A 41 -12.88 -8.45 5.22
CA LYS A 41 -13.26 -9.15 6.45
C LYS A 41 -12.06 -9.41 7.35
N ILE A 42 -10.94 -9.86 6.79
CA ILE A 42 -9.74 -10.15 7.55
C ILE A 42 -9.13 -8.87 8.12
N CYS A 43 -9.09 -7.80 7.34
CA CYS A 43 -8.53 -6.52 7.78
C CYS A 43 -9.41 -5.84 8.83
N SER A 44 -10.71 -6.00 8.73
CA SER A 44 -11.69 -5.23 9.51
C SER A 44 -12.13 -6.01 10.74
N LEU A 45 -11.20 -6.19 11.67
CA LEU A 45 -11.48 -6.93 12.91
C LEU A 45 -12.06 -6.06 14.02
N GLY A 46 -12.24 -4.77 13.78
CA GLY A 46 -12.73 -3.84 14.79
C GLY A 46 -13.83 -2.93 14.26
N LYS A 47 -14.51 -2.24 15.19
CA LYS A 47 -15.59 -1.33 14.85
C LYS A 47 -15.11 -0.04 14.19
N ASP A 48 -13.84 0.31 14.38
CA ASP A 48 -13.30 1.60 14.00
C ASP A 48 -12.53 1.57 12.68
N GLY A 49 -12.76 0.55 11.86
CA GLY A 49 -12.14 0.44 10.56
C GLY A 49 -10.86 -0.39 10.58
N VAL A 50 -10.08 -0.24 9.55
CA VAL A 50 -8.87 -1.04 9.32
C VAL A 50 -7.67 -0.39 10.00
N SER A 51 -6.92 -1.18 10.75
CA SER A 51 -5.65 -0.76 11.34
C SER A 51 -4.48 -1.30 10.53
N LEU A 52 -3.30 -0.70 10.70
CA LEU A 52 -2.08 -1.20 10.08
C LEU A 52 -1.79 -2.63 10.53
N LEU A 53 -2.04 -2.95 11.80
CA LEU A 53 -1.88 -4.31 12.32
C LEU A 53 -2.82 -5.29 11.62
N GLY A 54 -4.07 -4.88 11.37
CA GLY A 54 -5.04 -5.71 10.65
C GLY A 54 -4.60 -6.00 9.23
N ILE A 55 -4.06 -5.00 8.55
CA ILE A 55 -3.51 -5.17 7.19
C ILE A 55 -2.34 -6.15 7.22
N SER A 56 -1.45 -6.01 8.21
CA SER A 56 -0.30 -6.90 8.36
C SER A 56 -0.75 -8.35 8.59
N LYS A 57 -1.71 -8.57 9.46
CA LYS A 57 -2.24 -9.90 9.72
C LYS A 57 -2.91 -10.50 8.49
N ALA A 58 -3.66 -9.70 7.75
CA ALA A 58 -4.29 -10.15 6.52
C ALA A 58 -3.24 -10.56 5.48
N ALA A 59 -2.20 -9.76 5.33
CA ALA A 59 -1.12 -10.06 4.39
C ALA A 59 -0.40 -11.36 4.77
N GLU A 60 -0.14 -11.57 6.04
CA GLU A 60 0.50 -12.79 6.51
C GLU A 60 -0.37 -14.02 6.31
N THR A 61 -1.68 -13.86 6.48
CA THR A 61 -2.63 -14.95 6.23
C THR A 61 -2.58 -15.44 4.79
N ILE A 62 -2.30 -14.57 3.84
CA ILE A 62 -2.20 -14.92 2.43
C ILE A 62 -0.77 -15.16 1.96
N GLY A 63 0.17 -15.27 2.89
CA GLY A 63 1.53 -15.74 2.60
C GLY A 63 2.61 -14.67 2.48
N PHE A 64 2.31 -13.41 2.76
CA PHE A 64 3.32 -12.36 2.77
C PHE A 64 3.99 -12.26 4.13
N LYS A 65 5.25 -11.86 4.13
CA LYS A 65 5.94 -11.45 5.35
C LYS A 65 5.83 -9.94 5.47
N THR A 66 5.54 -9.46 6.67
CA THR A 66 5.36 -8.03 6.88
C THR A 66 6.25 -7.50 7.98
N ILE A 67 6.66 -6.27 7.83
CA ILE A 67 7.37 -5.50 8.85
C ILE A 67 6.69 -4.15 8.92
N GLY A 68 6.25 -3.77 10.11
CA GLY A 68 5.60 -2.49 10.29
C GLY A 68 6.36 -1.62 11.29
N GLY A 69 6.21 -0.31 11.16
CA GLY A 69 6.82 0.62 12.07
C GLY A 69 6.75 2.05 11.56
N ARG A 70 7.23 2.97 12.37
CA ARG A 70 7.37 4.36 11.95
C ARG A 70 8.69 4.53 11.22
N LEU A 71 8.64 5.21 10.09
CA LEU A 71 9.81 5.40 9.24
C LEU A 71 9.93 6.87 8.85
N SER A 72 11.16 7.33 8.75
CA SER A 72 11.44 8.61 8.12
C SER A 72 11.32 8.47 6.61
N PHE A 73 11.13 9.58 5.90
CA PHE A 73 11.13 9.56 4.45
C PHE A 73 12.46 9.02 3.90
N ASN A 74 13.56 9.39 4.53
CA ASN A 74 14.87 8.92 4.08
C ASN A 74 14.98 7.40 4.13
N THR A 75 14.49 6.77 5.20
CA THR A 75 14.46 5.31 5.31
C THR A 75 13.56 4.71 4.23
N LEU A 76 12.39 5.30 4.02
CA LEU A 76 11.46 4.86 2.98
C LEU A 76 12.11 4.90 1.60
N ALA A 77 12.82 5.99 1.29
CA ALA A 77 13.40 6.19 -0.03
C ALA A 77 14.57 5.25 -0.32
N HIS A 78 15.32 4.82 0.70
CA HIS A 78 16.59 4.12 0.50
C HIS A 78 16.60 2.68 0.98
N GLU A 79 15.75 2.32 1.94
CA GLU A 79 15.89 1.03 2.60
C GLU A 79 14.66 0.12 2.50
N ILE A 80 13.51 0.66 2.12
CA ILE A 80 12.27 -0.10 2.13
C ILE A 80 11.97 -0.63 0.73
N PRO A 81 11.72 -1.95 0.58
CA PRO A 81 11.29 -2.50 -0.70
C PRO A 81 9.93 -1.92 -1.11
N LEU A 82 9.77 -1.68 -2.39
CA LEU A 82 8.51 -1.18 -2.96
C LEU A 82 7.87 -2.27 -3.82
N PRO A 83 6.56 -2.33 -3.89
CA PRO A 83 5.58 -1.44 -3.26
C PRO A 83 5.44 -1.66 -1.77
N CYS A 84 5.09 -0.61 -1.04
CA CYS A 84 4.78 -0.70 0.38
C CYS A 84 3.50 0.08 0.70
N ILE A 85 2.83 -0.31 1.78
CA ILE A 85 1.61 0.35 2.24
C ILE A 85 2.00 1.36 3.31
N VAL A 86 1.55 2.60 3.14
CA VAL A 86 1.87 3.70 4.05
C VAL A 86 0.58 4.22 4.67
N HIS A 87 0.59 4.42 5.98
CA HIS A 87 -0.49 5.08 6.70
C HIS A 87 -0.32 6.59 6.52
N TRP A 88 -1.28 7.18 5.86
CA TRP A 88 -1.22 8.58 5.43
C TRP A 88 -2.33 9.37 6.11
N ASN A 89 -1.99 10.50 6.71
CA ASN A 89 -2.99 11.38 7.33
C ASN A 89 -3.99 10.66 8.23
N GLN A 90 -3.52 10.00 9.25
CA GLN A 90 -4.30 9.39 10.34
C GLN A 90 -5.24 8.25 9.95
N ASN A 91 -6.05 8.39 8.92
CA ASN A 91 -7.10 7.41 8.60
C ASN A 91 -7.06 6.88 7.18
N HIS A 92 -6.01 7.18 6.44
CA HIS A 92 -5.93 6.80 5.04
C HIS A 92 -4.69 5.97 4.77
N PHE A 93 -4.84 4.93 3.97
CA PHE A 93 -3.74 4.08 3.53
C PHE A 93 -3.53 4.25 2.04
N VAL A 94 -2.28 4.32 1.63
CA VAL A 94 -1.90 4.43 0.23
C VAL A 94 -0.76 3.45 -0.06
N VAL A 95 -0.53 3.16 -1.33
CA VAL A 95 0.59 2.32 -1.75
C VAL A 95 1.64 3.20 -2.43
N VAL A 96 2.85 3.20 -1.88
CA VAL A 96 4.00 3.81 -2.56
C VAL A 96 4.64 2.73 -3.41
N TYR A 97 4.68 2.93 -4.72
CA TYR A 97 5.20 1.90 -5.61
C TYR A 97 6.46 2.28 -6.36
N LYS A 98 6.85 3.55 -6.32
CA LYS A 98 8.07 4.01 -6.95
C LYS A 98 8.53 5.31 -6.32
N ILE A 99 9.83 5.45 -6.14
CA ILE A 99 10.45 6.70 -5.71
C ILE A 99 11.59 6.99 -6.68
N LYS A 100 11.53 8.16 -7.32
CA LYS A 100 12.54 8.59 -8.27
C LYS A 100 13.35 9.73 -7.67
N LYS A 101 14.67 9.55 -7.64
CA LYS A 101 15.58 10.57 -7.13
C LYS A 101 15.97 11.53 -8.26
N HIS A 102 15.91 12.81 -7.95
CA HIS A 102 16.34 13.88 -8.85
C HIS A 102 17.57 14.59 -8.30
N ASN A 103 18.12 15.51 -9.09
CA ASN A 103 19.25 16.33 -8.64
C ASN A 103 18.88 17.19 -7.44
N LYS A 104 19.88 17.55 -6.64
CA LYS A 104 19.74 18.44 -5.47
C LYS A 104 18.89 17.84 -4.35
N GLY A 105 18.89 16.52 -4.22
CA GLY A 105 18.18 15.85 -3.13
C GLY A 105 16.67 15.88 -3.24
N LYS A 106 16.13 16.13 -4.41
CA LYS A 106 14.68 16.11 -4.62
C LYS A 106 14.21 14.73 -5.06
N TYR A 107 12.95 14.43 -4.72
CA TYR A 107 12.35 13.13 -5.02
C TYR A 107 10.97 13.30 -5.62
N THR A 108 10.59 12.37 -6.49
CA THR A 108 9.20 12.20 -6.90
C THR A 108 8.71 10.88 -6.34
N VAL A 109 7.61 10.92 -5.62
CA VAL A 109 7.01 9.74 -5.00
C VAL A 109 5.74 9.37 -5.77
N TYR A 110 5.71 8.15 -6.27
CA TYR A 110 4.58 7.64 -7.06
C TYR A 110 3.69 6.81 -6.15
N VAL A 111 2.44 7.22 -6.05
CA VAL A 111 1.48 6.67 -5.09
C VAL A 111 0.25 6.15 -5.82
N ALA A 112 -0.20 4.96 -5.45
CA ALA A 112 -1.52 4.48 -5.81
C ALA A 112 -2.42 4.70 -4.60
N ASP A 113 -3.36 5.62 -4.76
CA ASP A 113 -4.29 6.02 -3.71
C ASP A 113 -5.66 5.45 -4.03
N PRO A 114 -6.19 4.53 -3.20
CA PRO A 114 -7.49 3.92 -3.51
C PRO A 114 -8.65 4.93 -3.59
N GLY A 115 -8.48 6.10 -2.97
CA GLY A 115 -9.50 7.15 -3.02
C GLY A 115 -9.35 8.11 -4.18
N LYS A 116 -8.13 8.26 -4.73
CA LYS A 116 -7.84 9.29 -5.73
C LYS A 116 -7.28 8.76 -7.04
N GLY A 117 -6.71 7.56 -7.06
CA GLY A 117 -6.03 7.01 -8.22
C GLY A 117 -4.52 7.18 -8.12
N HIS A 118 -3.85 7.20 -9.27
CA HIS A 118 -2.40 7.39 -9.29
C HIS A 118 -2.07 8.87 -9.09
N VAL A 119 -1.24 9.14 -8.10
CA VAL A 119 -0.87 10.50 -7.71
C VAL A 119 0.65 10.56 -7.55
N THR A 120 1.25 11.69 -7.86
CA THR A 120 2.67 11.92 -7.60
C THR A 120 2.83 13.05 -6.60
N TYR A 121 3.83 12.91 -5.74
CA TYR A 121 4.19 13.95 -4.79
C TYR A 121 5.67 14.27 -4.94
N THR A 122 6.03 15.52 -4.72
CA THR A 122 7.43 15.95 -4.68
C THR A 122 7.87 16.12 -3.24
N LYS A 123 9.13 15.76 -2.99
CA LYS A 123 9.67 15.86 -1.64
C LYS A 123 11.06 16.50 -1.67
#